data_17c4d6bdcfe9a270593c7e2c30187582
#
_entry.id   17c4d6bdcfe9a270593c7e2c30187582
#
_cell.length_a   1.000
_cell.length_b   1.000
_cell.length_c   1.000
_cell.angle_alpha   90.00
_cell.angle_beta   90.00
_cell.angle_gamma   90.00
#
_symmetry.space_group_name_H-M   'P 1'
#
loop_
_entity.id
_entity.type
_entity.pdbx_description
1 polymer ?
#
loop_
_entity_poly.entity_id
_entity_poly.type
_entity_poly.pdbx_seq_one_letter_code
_entity_poly.pdbx_strand_id
1 'polypeptide(L)'
;MRGLSCIAACILFVALHVQAQTPGGPGTQPQTAMQNYQRGRELEAVNRMSEANTYYSEAIRMSLDEVTRNTATRETYVVITYAMRRQLRHSEVISWGERALRLYPDEYRVVEIMGEAFFYLNDYERSLSSMQRYANAMPEGDRVSIAFFFVGEIYRITQKFHHADIAYTTAVRFEPGLALWWYRLGSVREQIGDRNPAIEAYRQALRLNPNYVEARNGLVRLQ
;
A
#
# COMPACT_ATOMS: atom_id res chain seq x y z
N MET A 1 -3.79 -59.16 -32.34
CA MET A 1 -4.98 -59.02 -31.50
C MET A 1 -4.63 -58.02 -30.39
N ARG A 2 -5.43 -56.90 -30.24
CA ARG A 2 -5.50 -55.95 -29.11
C ARG A 2 -4.18 -55.22 -28.83
N GLY A 3 -3.87 -53.96 -29.16
CA GLY A 3 -4.72 -52.75 -29.09
C GLY A 3 -4.56 -52.08 -27.74
N LEU A 4 -3.45 -51.33 -27.49
CA LEU A 4 -3.32 -50.42 -26.35
C LEU A 4 -3.08 -49.02 -26.88
N SER A 5 -4.12 -48.21 -26.72
CA SER A 5 -4.19 -46.79 -27.05
C SER A 5 -3.47 -46.02 -25.96
N CYS A 6 -2.36 -45.35 -26.27
CA CYS A 6 -1.77 -44.36 -25.39
C CYS A 6 -2.43 -42.98 -25.64
N ILE A 7 -3.19 -42.52 -24.66
CA ILE A 7 -3.70 -41.16 -24.63
C ILE A 7 -2.57 -40.26 -24.12
N ALA A 8 -1.96 -39.51 -25.04
CA ALA A 8 -1.02 -38.45 -24.68
C ALA A 8 -1.80 -37.21 -24.26
N ALA A 9 -1.71 -36.88 -22.98
CA ALA A 9 -2.25 -35.63 -22.45
C ALA A 9 -1.33 -34.48 -22.86
N CYS A 10 -1.79 -33.68 -23.83
CA CYS A 10 -1.17 -32.40 -24.16
C CYS A 10 -1.43 -31.40 -23.04
N ILE A 11 -0.43 -31.14 -22.21
CA ILE A 11 -0.41 -29.99 -21.30
C ILE A 11 -0.02 -28.78 -22.14
N LEU A 12 -1.01 -27.95 -22.47
CA LEU A 12 -0.78 -26.61 -23.07
C LEU A 12 -0.18 -25.68 -21.99
N PHE A 13 1.12 -25.47 -22.06
CA PHE A 13 1.77 -24.34 -21.39
C PHE A 13 1.39 -23.07 -22.17
N VAL A 14 0.45 -22.30 -21.66
CA VAL A 14 0.23 -20.93 -22.10
C VAL A 14 1.34 -20.07 -21.50
N ALA A 15 2.44 -19.92 -22.24
CA ALA A 15 3.47 -18.95 -21.94
C ALA A 15 2.88 -17.56 -22.25
N LEU A 16 2.47 -16.82 -21.21
CA LEU A 16 2.18 -15.40 -21.34
C LEU A 16 3.50 -14.66 -21.68
N HIS A 17 3.70 -14.41 -22.95
CA HIS A 17 4.74 -13.49 -23.41
C HIS A 17 4.30 -12.07 -23.04
N VAL A 18 4.79 -11.56 -21.91
CA VAL A 18 4.75 -10.12 -21.64
C VAL A 18 5.80 -9.49 -22.57
N GLN A 19 5.35 -9.04 -23.73
CA GLN A 19 6.18 -8.22 -24.60
C GLN A 19 6.41 -6.88 -23.92
N ALA A 20 7.68 -6.57 -23.64
CA ALA A 20 8.10 -5.24 -23.24
C ALA A 20 7.78 -4.27 -24.41
N GLN A 21 6.71 -3.50 -24.26
CA GLN A 21 6.40 -2.42 -25.19
C GLN A 21 7.43 -1.30 -24.99
N THR A 22 8.29 -1.11 -25.99
CA THR A 22 9.14 0.07 -26.07
C THR A 22 8.25 1.32 -26.23
N PRO A 23 8.54 2.44 -25.57
CA PRO A 23 7.79 3.69 -25.79
C PRO A 23 8.00 4.16 -27.23
N GLY A 24 6.92 4.21 -28.01
CA GLY A 24 6.91 4.88 -29.30
C GLY A 24 6.91 4.01 -30.56
N GLY A 25 5.92 3.08 -30.69
CA GLY A 25 5.51 2.57 -32.01
C GLY A 25 4.45 3.49 -32.65
N PRO A 26 4.38 3.62 -34.00
CA PRO A 26 3.39 4.48 -34.65
C PRO A 26 1.98 3.90 -34.46
N GLY A 27 1.16 4.59 -33.67
CA GLY A 27 -0.26 4.25 -33.48
C GLY A 27 -0.78 4.20 -32.05
N THR A 28 0.08 4.28 -31.03
CA THR A 28 -0.37 4.34 -29.62
C THR A 28 -0.70 5.79 -29.25
N GLN A 29 -1.94 6.01 -28.77
CA GLN A 29 -2.27 7.31 -28.17
C GLN A 29 -1.24 7.64 -27.06
N PRO A 30 -0.85 8.92 -26.91
CA PRO A 30 0.10 9.30 -25.87
C PRO A 30 -0.44 8.87 -24.51
N GLN A 31 0.39 8.15 -23.73
CA GLN A 31 0.00 7.70 -22.40
C GLN A 31 -0.31 8.90 -21.51
N THR A 32 -1.37 8.80 -20.72
CA THR A 32 -1.70 9.81 -19.70
C THR A 32 -0.79 9.67 -18.47
N ALA A 33 -0.73 10.70 -17.63
CA ALA A 33 -0.02 10.64 -16.36
C ALA A 33 -0.50 9.48 -15.48
N MET A 34 -1.82 9.24 -15.43
CA MET A 34 -2.41 8.12 -14.70
C MET A 34 -1.98 6.76 -15.28
N GLN A 35 -1.95 6.60 -16.61
CA GLN A 35 -1.51 5.35 -17.24
C GLN A 35 -0.03 5.07 -16.95
N ASN A 36 0.83 6.09 -16.95
CA ASN A 36 2.22 5.94 -16.53
C ASN A 36 2.31 5.53 -15.05
N TYR A 37 1.54 6.14 -14.17
CA TYR A 37 1.48 5.71 -12.77
C TYR A 37 1.05 4.25 -12.61
N GLN A 38 -0.01 3.83 -13.32
CA GLN A 38 -0.49 2.44 -13.31
C GLN A 38 0.57 1.46 -13.83
N ARG A 39 1.26 1.82 -14.93
CA ARG A 39 2.34 1.00 -15.47
C ARG A 39 3.51 0.86 -14.49
N GLY A 40 3.86 1.93 -13.79
CA GLY A 40 4.84 1.89 -12.70
C GLY A 40 4.42 0.88 -11.61
N ARG A 41 3.15 0.88 -11.20
CA ARG A 41 2.62 -0.08 -10.21
C ARG A 41 2.68 -1.54 -10.67
N GLU A 42 2.38 -1.80 -11.94
CA GLU A 42 2.48 -3.15 -12.52
C GLU A 42 3.93 -3.66 -12.47
N LEU A 43 4.89 -2.82 -12.82
CA LEU A 43 6.31 -3.14 -12.80
C LEU A 43 6.83 -3.35 -11.37
N GLU A 44 6.39 -2.54 -10.42
CA GLU A 44 6.68 -2.71 -9.00
C GLU A 44 6.17 -4.05 -8.48
N ALA A 45 4.96 -4.47 -8.85
CA ALA A 45 4.37 -5.74 -8.42
C ALA A 45 5.19 -6.97 -8.89
N VAL A 46 5.93 -6.84 -9.97
CA VAL A 46 6.87 -7.88 -10.47
C VAL A 46 8.34 -7.57 -10.14
N ASN A 47 8.57 -6.73 -9.14
CA ASN A 47 9.90 -6.34 -8.61
C ASN A 47 10.85 -5.69 -9.62
N ARG A 48 10.32 -5.02 -10.66
CA ARG A 48 11.09 -4.24 -11.64
C ARG A 48 11.17 -2.77 -11.22
N MET A 49 11.77 -2.51 -10.06
CA MET A 49 11.75 -1.20 -9.38
C MET A 49 12.38 -0.06 -10.19
N SER A 50 13.49 -0.32 -10.90
CA SER A 50 14.15 0.69 -11.72
C SER A 50 13.23 1.22 -12.83
N GLU A 51 12.55 0.30 -13.53
CA GLU A 51 11.63 0.65 -14.60
C GLU A 51 10.35 1.30 -14.02
N ALA A 52 9.84 0.79 -12.91
CA ALA A 52 8.71 1.40 -12.21
C ALA A 52 8.98 2.88 -11.88
N ASN A 53 10.19 3.18 -11.36
CA ASN A 53 10.59 4.55 -11.04
C ASN A 53 10.65 5.47 -12.26
N THR A 54 11.03 4.95 -13.44
CA THR A 54 11.00 5.72 -14.70
C THR A 54 9.56 6.14 -15.03
N TYR A 55 8.60 5.22 -14.91
CA TYR A 55 7.19 5.52 -15.16
C TYR A 55 6.57 6.44 -14.11
N TYR A 56 6.95 6.31 -12.84
CA TYR A 56 6.54 7.27 -11.80
C TYR A 56 7.09 8.68 -12.08
N SER A 57 8.35 8.79 -12.50
CA SER A 57 8.95 10.08 -12.87
C SER A 57 8.24 10.72 -14.06
N GLU A 58 7.88 9.93 -15.07
CA GLU A 58 7.15 10.42 -16.22
C GLU A 58 5.71 10.85 -15.85
N ALA A 59 5.02 10.10 -14.98
CA ALA A 59 3.72 10.48 -14.46
C ALA A 59 3.78 11.83 -13.72
N ILE A 60 4.80 12.03 -12.89
CA ILE A 60 5.03 13.31 -12.19
C ILE A 60 5.29 14.43 -13.20
N ARG A 61 6.20 14.22 -14.15
CA ARG A 61 6.55 15.23 -15.17
C ARG A 61 5.32 15.69 -15.94
N MET A 62 4.50 14.76 -16.42
CA MET A 62 3.28 15.06 -17.17
C MET A 62 2.27 15.84 -16.32
N SER A 63 2.08 15.42 -15.07
CA SER A 63 1.17 16.10 -14.15
C SER A 63 1.66 17.51 -13.80
N LEU A 64 2.96 17.73 -13.65
CA LEU A 64 3.54 19.07 -13.43
C LEU A 64 3.37 19.97 -14.67
N ASP A 65 3.45 19.42 -15.87
CA ASP A 65 3.16 20.13 -17.10
C ASP A 65 1.70 20.58 -17.19
N GLU A 66 0.73 19.72 -16.79
CA GLU A 66 -0.68 20.12 -16.66
C GLU A 66 -0.86 21.28 -15.68
N VAL A 67 -0.16 21.26 -14.53
CA VAL A 67 -0.19 22.35 -13.56
C VAL A 67 0.39 23.64 -14.17
N THR A 68 1.48 23.54 -14.91
CA THR A 68 2.15 24.70 -15.54
C THR A 68 1.26 25.32 -16.63
N ARG A 69 0.54 24.50 -17.37
CA ARG A 69 -0.40 24.94 -18.43
C ARG A 69 -1.77 25.38 -17.89
N ASN A 70 -1.96 25.34 -16.56
CA ASN A 70 -3.23 25.63 -15.91
C ASN A 70 -4.39 24.73 -16.39
N THR A 71 -4.09 23.48 -16.73
CA THR A 71 -5.05 22.43 -17.13
C THR A 71 -5.19 21.33 -16.08
N ALA A 72 -4.56 21.51 -14.92
CA ALA A 72 -4.59 20.53 -13.84
C ALA A 72 -6.00 20.33 -13.29
N THR A 73 -6.34 19.06 -13.08
CA THR A 73 -7.59 18.60 -12.50
C THR A 73 -7.34 18.02 -11.09
N ARG A 74 -8.39 17.62 -10.40
CA ARG A 74 -8.31 16.86 -9.14
C ARG A 74 -7.38 15.63 -9.30
N GLU A 75 -7.53 14.88 -10.39
CA GLU A 75 -6.76 13.68 -10.67
C GLU A 75 -5.27 13.95 -10.88
N THR A 76 -4.92 15.10 -11.48
CA THR A 76 -3.53 15.54 -11.63
C THR A 76 -2.81 15.57 -10.28
N TYR A 77 -3.42 16.15 -9.25
CA TYR A 77 -2.84 16.22 -7.90
C TYR A 77 -2.77 14.85 -7.21
N VAL A 78 -3.74 13.98 -7.45
CA VAL A 78 -3.72 12.60 -6.95
C VAL A 78 -2.54 11.85 -7.56
N VAL A 79 -2.34 11.93 -8.88
CA VAL A 79 -1.21 11.28 -9.55
C VAL A 79 0.13 11.79 -9.05
N ILE A 80 0.28 13.12 -8.89
CA ILE A 80 1.51 13.72 -8.34
C ILE A 80 1.84 13.11 -6.98
N THR A 81 0.90 13.16 -6.04
CA THR A 81 1.12 12.71 -4.66
C THR A 81 1.35 11.20 -4.59
N TYR A 82 0.61 10.41 -5.36
CA TYR A 82 0.75 8.96 -5.43
C TYR A 82 2.11 8.53 -6.01
N ALA A 83 2.53 9.13 -7.13
CA ALA A 83 3.80 8.80 -7.76
C ALA A 83 5.00 9.26 -6.89
N MET A 84 4.93 10.45 -6.28
CA MET A 84 5.94 10.92 -5.32
C MET A 84 6.04 10.03 -4.09
N ARG A 85 4.91 9.53 -3.56
CA ARG A 85 4.91 8.56 -2.46
C ARG A 85 5.67 7.28 -2.84
N ARG A 86 5.44 6.74 -4.05
CA ARG A 86 6.17 5.55 -4.54
C ARG A 86 7.68 5.78 -4.62
N GLN A 87 8.10 7.02 -4.84
CA GLN A 87 9.50 7.43 -4.84
C GLN A 87 10.02 7.86 -3.46
N LEU A 88 9.24 7.67 -2.38
CA LEU A 88 9.58 8.05 -1.00
C LEU A 88 9.88 9.55 -0.80
N ARG A 89 9.33 10.41 -1.65
CA ARG A 89 9.51 11.87 -1.64
C ARG A 89 8.52 12.53 -0.66
N HIS A 90 8.57 12.14 0.62
CA HIS A 90 7.54 12.46 1.61
C HIS A 90 7.31 13.95 1.81
N SER A 91 8.36 14.78 1.85
CA SER A 91 8.21 16.24 2.00
C SER A 91 7.48 16.88 0.81
N GLU A 92 7.72 16.37 -0.40
CA GLU A 92 7.06 16.86 -1.60
C GLU A 92 5.61 16.37 -1.68
N VAL A 93 5.33 15.15 -1.21
CA VAL A 93 3.94 14.67 -1.04
C VAL A 93 3.14 15.65 -0.19
N ILE A 94 3.70 16.12 0.93
CA ILE A 94 3.02 17.09 1.81
C ILE A 94 2.79 18.41 1.08
N SER A 95 3.83 18.99 0.45
CA SER A 95 3.70 20.26 -0.24
C SER A 95 2.66 20.25 -1.36
N TRP A 96 2.65 19.18 -2.17
CA TRP A 96 1.68 19.00 -3.24
C TRP A 96 0.29 18.63 -2.71
N GLY A 97 0.22 17.86 -1.64
CA GLY A 97 -1.02 17.51 -0.97
C GLY A 97 -1.70 18.75 -0.35
N GLU A 98 -0.96 19.63 0.32
CA GLU A 98 -1.49 20.89 0.82
C GLU A 98 -2.05 21.78 -0.30
N ARG A 99 -1.35 21.84 -1.45
CA ARG A 99 -1.84 22.55 -2.63
C ARG A 99 -3.13 21.92 -3.16
N ALA A 100 -3.17 20.58 -3.26
CA ALA A 100 -4.34 19.85 -3.70
C ALA A 100 -5.55 20.12 -2.80
N LEU A 101 -5.37 20.05 -1.46
CA LEU A 101 -6.46 20.22 -0.51
C LEU A 101 -6.95 21.65 -0.35
N ARG A 102 -6.16 22.67 -0.76
CA ARG A 102 -6.68 24.03 -0.91
C ARG A 102 -7.68 24.18 -2.06
N LEU A 103 -7.51 23.37 -3.13
CA LEU A 103 -8.38 23.38 -4.31
C LEU A 103 -9.54 22.37 -4.17
N TYR A 104 -9.26 21.24 -3.56
CA TYR A 104 -10.16 20.09 -3.41
C TYR A 104 -10.14 19.58 -1.96
N PRO A 105 -10.81 20.26 -1.02
CA PRO A 105 -10.75 19.95 0.42
C PRO A 105 -11.26 18.55 0.79
N ASP A 106 -12.06 17.95 -0.08
CA ASP A 106 -12.68 16.63 0.02
C ASP A 106 -11.91 15.52 -0.73
N GLU A 107 -10.68 15.79 -1.19
CA GLU A 107 -9.87 14.76 -1.85
C GLU A 107 -9.19 13.87 -0.78
N TYR A 108 -9.97 12.95 -0.25
CA TYR A 108 -9.54 12.08 0.85
C TYR A 108 -8.42 11.11 0.47
N ARG A 109 -8.23 10.77 -0.81
CA ARG A 109 -7.08 9.98 -1.28
C ARG A 109 -5.77 10.72 -1.01
N VAL A 110 -5.76 12.04 -1.19
CA VAL A 110 -4.60 12.90 -0.87
C VAL A 110 -4.41 13.02 0.64
N VAL A 111 -5.51 13.14 1.41
CA VAL A 111 -5.45 13.17 2.89
C VAL A 111 -4.74 11.93 3.43
N GLU A 112 -5.10 10.73 2.93
CA GLU A 112 -4.51 9.47 3.36
C GLU A 112 -3.01 9.39 3.00
N ILE A 113 -2.65 9.75 1.75
CA ILE A 113 -1.25 9.74 1.31
C ILE A 113 -0.38 10.74 2.09
N MET A 114 -0.92 11.92 2.44
CA MET A 114 -0.26 12.85 3.34
C MET A 114 -0.09 12.26 4.74
N GLY A 115 -1.07 11.52 5.23
CA GLY A 115 -0.98 10.79 6.50
C GLY A 115 0.19 9.80 6.52
N GLU A 116 0.39 9.02 5.44
CA GLU A 116 1.58 8.17 5.29
C GLU A 116 2.88 9.00 5.30
N ALA A 117 2.91 10.11 4.55
CA ALA A 117 4.10 10.95 4.45
C ALA A 117 4.47 11.57 5.81
N PHE A 118 3.49 12.05 6.57
CA PHE A 118 3.69 12.54 7.93
C PHE A 118 4.25 11.44 8.85
N PHE A 119 3.74 10.20 8.75
CA PHE A 119 4.26 9.08 9.52
C PHE A 119 5.75 8.85 9.28
N TYR A 120 6.17 8.78 8.02
CA TYR A 120 7.58 8.56 7.67
C TYR A 120 8.50 9.73 8.04
N LEU A 121 7.95 10.92 8.22
CA LEU A 121 8.66 12.09 8.74
C LEU A 121 8.57 12.20 10.27
N ASN A 122 8.03 11.19 10.95
CA ASN A 122 7.81 11.13 12.39
C ASN A 122 6.87 12.20 12.96
N ASP A 123 6.07 12.83 12.12
CA ASP A 123 5.01 13.73 12.53
C ASP A 123 3.74 12.93 12.82
N TYR A 124 3.77 12.23 13.95
CA TYR A 124 2.70 11.30 14.33
C TYR A 124 1.37 11.98 14.62
N GLU A 125 1.39 13.24 15.04
CA GLU A 125 0.16 14.00 15.31
C GLU A 125 -0.62 14.28 14.01
N ARG A 126 0.06 14.87 13.01
CA ARG A 126 -0.58 15.14 11.71
C ARG A 126 -0.90 13.85 10.96
N SER A 127 -0.08 12.82 11.09
CA SER A 127 -0.36 11.50 10.53
C SER A 127 -1.64 10.91 11.10
N LEU A 128 -1.78 10.86 12.44
CA LEU A 128 -2.95 10.33 13.12
C LEU A 128 -4.23 11.08 12.71
N SER A 129 -4.18 12.41 12.72
CA SER A 129 -5.31 13.25 12.29
C SER A 129 -5.73 12.97 10.85
N SER A 130 -4.76 12.83 9.93
CA SER A 130 -5.01 12.56 8.52
C SER A 130 -5.63 11.17 8.32
N MET A 131 -5.07 10.14 8.97
CA MET A 131 -5.58 8.77 8.88
C MET A 131 -7.00 8.64 9.45
N GLN A 132 -7.28 9.27 10.58
CA GLN A 132 -8.62 9.30 11.17
C GLN A 132 -9.61 10.06 10.29
N ARG A 133 -9.21 11.21 9.73
CA ARG A 133 -10.03 11.96 8.78
C ARG A 133 -10.39 11.12 7.56
N TYR A 134 -9.42 10.40 6.99
CA TYR A 134 -9.66 9.48 5.88
C TYR A 134 -10.63 8.37 6.27
N ALA A 135 -10.34 7.63 7.35
CA ALA A 135 -11.15 6.50 7.78
C ALA A 135 -12.60 6.88 8.09
N ASN A 136 -12.82 8.06 8.68
CA ASN A 136 -14.17 8.57 8.98
C ASN A 136 -14.93 8.97 7.72
N ALA A 137 -14.26 9.57 6.73
CA ALA A 137 -14.89 10.02 5.50
C ALA A 137 -15.08 8.90 4.47
N MET A 138 -14.22 7.88 4.50
CA MET A 138 -14.15 6.78 3.54
C MET A 138 -14.13 5.42 4.25
N PRO A 139 -15.20 5.06 5.01
CA PRO A 139 -15.21 3.83 5.82
C PRO A 139 -15.16 2.54 4.99
N GLU A 140 -15.49 2.60 3.71
CA GLU A 140 -15.39 1.50 2.74
C GLU A 140 -14.35 1.79 1.65
N GLY A 141 -13.48 2.76 1.88
CA GLY A 141 -12.43 3.13 0.93
C GLY A 141 -11.36 2.05 0.79
N ASP A 142 -10.81 1.89 -0.41
CA ASP A 142 -9.82 0.85 -0.76
C ASP A 142 -8.58 0.86 0.17
N ARG A 143 -8.32 1.94 0.87
CA ARG A 143 -7.14 2.09 1.73
C ARG A 143 -7.49 2.27 3.21
N VAL A 144 -8.75 2.00 3.61
CA VAL A 144 -9.17 2.13 5.01
C VAL A 144 -8.40 1.16 5.93
N SER A 145 -8.10 -0.04 5.45
CA SER A 145 -7.26 -1.02 6.16
C SER A 145 -5.86 -0.46 6.47
N ILE A 146 -5.26 0.20 5.49
CA ILE A 146 -3.94 0.84 5.60
C ILE A 146 -4.00 2.01 6.59
N ALA A 147 -5.05 2.83 6.54
CA ALA A 147 -5.23 3.92 7.50
C ALA A 147 -5.28 3.41 8.94
N PHE A 148 -6.05 2.35 9.22
CA PHE A 148 -6.07 1.73 10.54
C PHE A 148 -4.74 1.08 10.93
N PHE A 149 -4.01 0.51 9.99
CA PHE A 149 -2.66 -0.01 10.27
C PHE A 149 -1.71 1.11 10.71
N PHE A 150 -1.68 2.25 10.02
CA PHE A 150 -0.86 3.40 10.44
C PHE A 150 -1.30 3.99 11.78
N VAL A 151 -2.60 4.08 12.05
CA VAL A 151 -3.13 4.46 13.38
C VAL A 151 -2.59 3.50 14.45
N GLY A 152 -2.59 2.19 14.18
CA GLY A 152 -2.01 1.19 15.05
C GLY A 152 -0.51 1.38 15.28
N GLU A 153 0.26 1.63 14.21
CA GLU A 153 1.72 1.89 14.31
C GLU A 153 2.00 3.14 15.16
N ILE A 154 1.23 4.23 14.96
CA ILE A 154 1.40 5.46 15.75
C ILE A 154 1.12 5.18 17.23
N TYR A 155 0.02 4.51 17.56
CA TYR A 155 -0.30 4.17 18.94
C TYR A 155 0.71 3.19 19.56
N ARG A 156 1.24 2.25 18.79
CA ARG A 156 2.31 1.35 19.24
C ARG A 156 3.60 2.12 19.56
N ILE A 157 4.03 3.03 18.69
CA ILE A 157 5.22 3.88 18.88
C ILE A 157 5.06 4.79 20.09
N THR A 158 3.86 5.34 20.29
CA THR A 158 3.53 6.18 21.46
C THR A 158 3.11 5.40 22.70
N GLN A 159 3.31 4.06 22.70
CA GLN A 159 3.03 3.14 23.80
C GLN A 159 1.57 3.12 24.29
N LYS A 160 0.64 3.56 23.46
CA LYS A 160 -0.80 3.49 23.71
C LYS A 160 -1.35 2.12 23.25
N PHE A 161 -0.87 1.04 23.86
CA PHE A 161 -1.04 -0.32 23.36
C PHE A 161 -2.51 -0.77 23.21
N HIS A 162 -3.41 -0.38 24.12
CA HIS A 162 -4.85 -0.69 23.97
C HIS A 162 -5.48 -0.03 22.74
N HIS A 163 -5.09 1.20 22.43
CA HIS A 163 -5.55 1.86 21.20
C HIS A 163 -4.93 1.22 19.93
N ALA A 164 -3.67 0.78 20.03
CA ALA A 164 -3.01 0.07 18.95
C ALA A 164 -3.69 -1.29 18.67
N ASP A 165 -4.10 -2.05 19.71
CA ASP A 165 -4.84 -3.31 19.56
C ASP A 165 -6.15 -3.11 18.79
N ILE A 166 -6.94 -2.09 19.15
CA ILE A 166 -8.20 -1.75 18.45
C ILE A 166 -7.94 -1.43 16.99
N ALA A 167 -6.92 -0.59 16.71
CA ALA A 167 -6.59 -0.16 15.35
C ALA A 167 -6.10 -1.34 14.50
N TYR A 168 -5.17 -2.15 15.00
CA TYR A 168 -4.69 -3.33 14.26
C TYR A 168 -5.76 -4.39 14.10
N THR A 169 -6.62 -4.61 15.10
CA THR A 169 -7.77 -5.53 14.99
C THR A 169 -8.68 -5.09 13.85
N THR A 170 -8.92 -3.78 13.71
CA THR A 170 -9.71 -3.23 12.62
C THR A 170 -8.98 -3.42 11.28
N ALA A 171 -7.68 -3.14 11.22
CA ALA A 171 -6.88 -3.32 10.01
C ALA A 171 -6.92 -4.77 9.49
N VAL A 172 -6.68 -5.77 10.37
CA VAL A 172 -6.68 -7.19 9.96
C VAL A 172 -8.08 -7.73 9.65
N ARG A 173 -9.15 -7.07 10.09
CA ARG A 173 -10.52 -7.38 9.69
C ARG A 173 -10.79 -7.02 8.24
N PHE A 174 -10.30 -5.85 7.81
CA PHE A 174 -10.42 -5.40 6.43
C PHE A 174 -9.46 -6.15 5.49
N GLU A 175 -8.22 -6.38 5.93
CA GLU A 175 -7.16 -7.00 5.13
C GLU A 175 -6.48 -8.13 5.92
N PRO A 176 -7.07 -9.35 5.95
CA PRO A 176 -6.56 -10.46 6.77
C PRO A 176 -5.32 -11.15 6.20
N GLY A 177 -4.91 -10.84 4.96
CA GLY A 177 -3.85 -11.53 4.23
C GLY A 177 -2.41 -11.11 4.57
N LEU A 178 -2.20 -10.16 5.47
CA LEU A 178 -0.89 -9.56 5.71
C LEU A 178 -0.26 -10.06 7.01
N ALA A 179 0.74 -10.95 6.90
CA ALA A 179 1.44 -11.56 8.04
C ALA A 179 2.02 -10.53 9.00
N LEU A 180 2.59 -9.43 8.49
CA LEU A 180 3.12 -8.32 9.30
C LEU A 180 2.07 -7.75 10.24
N TRP A 181 0.83 -7.55 9.78
CA TRP A 181 -0.23 -6.92 10.56
C TRP A 181 -0.67 -7.80 11.73
N TRP A 182 -0.79 -9.10 11.47
CA TRP A 182 -1.05 -10.09 12.52
C TRP A 182 0.09 -10.18 13.54
N TYR A 183 1.34 -10.11 13.09
CA TYR A 183 2.49 -10.03 13.99
C TYR A 183 2.43 -8.76 14.87
N ARG A 184 2.14 -7.59 14.28
CA ARG A 184 1.99 -6.33 15.03
C ARG A 184 0.90 -6.42 16.08
N LEU A 185 -0.25 -6.99 15.71
CA LEU A 185 -1.37 -7.25 16.62
C LEU A 185 -0.94 -8.16 17.78
N GLY A 186 -0.28 -9.27 17.47
CA GLY A 186 0.24 -10.19 18.48
C GLY A 186 1.24 -9.53 19.44
N SER A 187 2.16 -8.72 18.88
CA SER A 187 3.15 -7.99 19.68
C SER A 187 2.52 -6.98 20.64
N VAL A 188 1.49 -6.26 20.20
CA VAL A 188 0.77 -5.31 21.06
C VAL A 188 -0.02 -6.03 22.15
N ARG A 189 -0.69 -7.14 21.84
CA ARG A 189 -1.39 -7.97 22.82
C ARG A 189 -0.46 -8.56 23.86
N GLU A 190 0.75 -8.97 23.46
CA GLU A 190 1.80 -9.38 24.39
C GLU A 190 2.17 -8.25 25.36
N GLN A 191 2.29 -6.99 24.89
CA GLN A 191 2.58 -5.82 25.72
C GLN A 191 1.44 -5.48 26.71
N ILE A 192 0.18 -5.76 26.35
CA ILE A 192 -0.98 -5.56 27.22
C ILE A 192 -1.09 -6.69 28.26
N GLY A 193 -0.44 -7.84 28.02
CA GLY A 193 -0.56 -9.04 28.85
C GLY A 193 -1.67 -10.00 28.40
N ASP A 194 -2.30 -9.76 27.25
CA ASP A 194 -3.36 -10.60 26.68
C ASP A 194 -2.78 -11.84 26.00
N ARG A 195 -2.24 -12.77 26.80
CA ARG A 195 -1.45 -13.93 26.35
C ARG A 195 -2.14 -14.74 25.26
N ASN A 196 -3.37 -15.21 25.49
CA ASN A 196 -4.05 -16.08 24.53
C ASN A 196 -4.36 -15.37 23.20
N PRO A 197 -4.92 -14.15 23.17
CA PRO A 197 -5.09 -13.37 21.94
C PRO A 197 -3.79 -13.07 21.21
N ALA A 198 -2.66 -12.87 21.94
CA ALA A 198 -1.35 -12.69 21.32
C ALA A 198 -0.88 -13.98 20.62
N ILE A 199 -1.01 -15.15 21.26
CA ILE A 199 -0.68 -16.45 20.68
C ILE A 199 -1.46 -16.68 19.38
N GLU A 200 -2.75 -16.41 19.35
CA GLU A 200 -3.57 -16.58 18.15
C GLU A 200 -3.16 -15.65 17.02
N ALA A 201 -2.83 -14.40 17.33
CA ALA A 201 -2.34 -13.44 16.31
C ALA A 201 -0.98 -13.89 15.74
N TYR A 202 -0.03 -14.34 16.56
CA TYR A 202 1.24 -14.87 16.09
C TYR A 202 1.08 -16.16 15.24
N ARG A 203 0.17 -17.06 15.63
CA ARG A 203 -0.17 -18.24 14.82
C ARG A 203 -0.73 -17.84 13.47
N GLN A 204 -1.60 -16.83 13.42
CA GLN A 204 -2.13 -16.33 12.15
C GLN A 204 -1.02 -15.74 11.28
N ALA A 205 -0.10 -14.95 11.83
CA ALA A 205 1.06 -14.45 11.10
C ALA A 205 1.89 -15.60 10.50
N LEU A 206 2.11 -16.68 11.26
CA LEU A 206 2.86 -17.88 10.81
C LEU A 206 2.09 -18.72 9.80
N ARG A 207 0.76 -18.76 9.82
CA ARG A 207 -0.04 -19.40 8.75
C ARG A 207 0.14 -18.69 7.41
N LEU A 208 0.22 -17.35 7.43
CA LEU A 208 0.42 -16.52 6.24
C LEU A 208 1.88 -16.52 5.75
N ASN A 209 2.82 -16.53 6.69
CA ASN A 209 4.25 -16.62 6.41
C ASN A 209 4.95 -17.56 7.42
N PRO A 210 5.13 -18.84 7.08
CA PRO A 210 5.77 -19.83 7.97
C PRO A 210 7.22 -19.47 8.37
N ASN A 211 7.87 -18.60 7.61
CA ASN A 211 9.25 -18.16 7.87
C ASN A 211 9.35 -16.85 8.65
N TYR A 212 8.24 -16.34 9.21
CA TYR A 212 8.24 -15.10 9.97
C TYR A 212 8.88 -15.28 11.35
N VAL A 213 10.19 -15.00 11.44
CA VAL A 213 11.03 -15.27 12.61
C VAL A 213 10.52 -14.56 13.86
N GLU A 214 10.14 -13.30 13.76
CA GLU A 214 9.68 -12.48 14.89
C GLU A 214 8.36 -13.01 15.47
N ALA A 215 7.44 -13.47 14.64
CA ALA A 215 6.19 -14.09 15.12
C ALA A 215 6.45 -15.41 15.82
N ARG A 216 7.40 -16.22 15.32
CA ARG A 216 7.82 -17.47 15.96
C ARG A 216 8.45 -17.21 17.32
N ASN A 217 9.33 -16.22 17.41
CA ASN A 217 9.96 -15.84 18.68
C ASN A 217 8.94 -15.32 19.70
N GLY A 218 7.95 -14.53 19.24
CA GLY A 218 6.84 -14.10 20.08
C GLY A 218 6.04 -15.28 20.65
N LEU A 219 5.75 -16.27 19.79
CA LEU A 219 5.03 -17.47 20.21
C LEU A 219 5.82 -18.29 21.26
N VAL A 220 7.14 -18.44 21.07
CA VAL A 220 8.03 -19.15 22.03
C VAL A 220 8.06 -18.46 23.40
N ARG A 221 8.10 -17.12 23.44
CA ARG A 221 8.06 -16.38 24.73
C ARG A 221 6.78 -16.59 25.53
N LEU A 222 5.70 -16.93 24.83
CA LEU A 222 4.37 -17.08 25.42
C LEU A 222 3.98 -18.54 25.69
N GLN A 223 4.81 -19.51 25.39
CA GLN A 223 4.61 -20.93 25.73
C GLN A 223 5.22 -21.26 27.07
#